data_7fdd14b833cfff87a19e40d86fd21776
#
_entry.id   7fdd14b833cfff87a19e40d86fd21776
#
_cell.length_a   1.000
_cell.length_b   1.000
_cell.length_c   1.000
_cell.angle_alpha   90.00
_cell.angle_beta   90.00
_cell.angle_gamma   90.00
#
_symmetry.space_group_name_H-M   'P 1'
#
loop_
_entity.id
_entity.type
_entity.pdbx_description
1 polymer ?
#
loop_
_entity_poly.entity_id
_entity_poly.type
_entity_poly.pdbx_seq_one_letter_code
_entity_poly.pdbx_strand_id
1 'polypeptide(L)'
;VLVHMITEKGRGYTPAEEDIADRFHAVGPIHPETGLPVAPERFGWTGVFADEICAQAARRDDIVGITAAMMRPVGLGPMHEAYPGRVIDVGIAEAEAVASAAGMAYEGAHPVVALYATFLNRGFDQLVRDVARHRAGVTRVVDRAGVTGADGASHNGVWDIAMCSLIPGLRLAAPRDED
;
A
#
# COMPACT_ATOMS: atom_id res chain seq x y z
N VAL A 1 -8.75 -35.34 6.23
CA VAL A 1 -7.32 -35.49 5.89
C VAL A 1 -6.73 -34.09 5.78
N LEU A 2 -5.64 -33.82 6.51
CA LEU A 2 -4.83 -32.59 6.37
C LEU A 2 -3.65 -32.90 5.45
N VAL A 3 -3.48 -32.10 4.39
CA VAL A 3 -2.31 -32.17 3.51
C VAL A 3 -1.50 -30.90 3.68
N HIS A 4 -0.27 -31.04 4.19
CA HIS A 4 0.66 -29.93 4.32
C HIS A 4 1.69 -30.00 3.18
N MET A 5 1.66 -29.02 2.28
CA MET A 5 2.64 -28.86 1.20
C MET A 5 3.61 -27.73 1.52
N ILE A 6 4.90 -28.03 1.44
CA ILE A 6 5.96 -27.03 1.57
C ILE A 6 6.34 -26.60 0.15
N THR A 7 6.19 -25.31 -0.14
CA THR A 7 6.49 -24.75 -1.46
C THR A 7 7.49 -23.60 -1.36
N GLU A 8 8.17 -23.32 -2.46
CA GLU A 8 9.06 -22.18 -2.60
C GLU A 8 8.52 -21.29 -3.74
N LYS A 9 8.24 -20.03 -3.41
CA LYS A 9 7.65 -19.08 -4.36
C LYS A 9 8.62 -18.78 -5.50
N GLY A 10 8.12 -18.79 -6.74
CA GLY A 10 8.92 -18.56 -7.95
C GLY A 10 9.69 -19.78 -8.46
N ARG A 11 9.76 -20.89 -7.71
CA ARG A 11 10.58 -22.06 -8.06
C ARG A 11 10.20 -22.65 -9.41
N GLY A 12 11.23 -22.92 -10.20
CA GLY A 12 11.12 -23.52 -11.54
C GLY A 12 11.16 -22.49 -12.68
N TYR A 13 11.28 -21.19 -12.34
CA TYR A 13 11.43 -20.13 -13.32
C TYR A 13 12.48 -19.12 -12.83
N THR A 14 13.69 -19.18 -13.38
CA THR A 14 14.83 -18.38 -12.92
C THR A 14 14.54 -16.89 -12.76
N PRO A 15 13.87 -16.21 -13.71
CA PRO A 15 13.55 -14.79 -13.49
C PRO A 15 12.67 -14.52 -12.26
N ALA A 16 11.78 -15.45 -11.89
CA ALA A 16 10.98 -15.32 -10.68
C ALA A 16 11.75 -15.67 -9.40
N GLU A 17 12.67 -16.65 -9.47
CA GLU A 17 13.53 -17.02 -8.35
C GLU A 17 14.47 -15.88 -7.96
N GLU A 18 14.96 -15.13 -8.96
CA GLU A 18 15.88 -14.00 -8.80
C GLU A 18 15.16 -12.66 -8.53
N ASP A 19 13.86 -12.61 -8.74
CA ASP A 19 13.08 -11.38 -8.48
C ASP A 19 12.99 -11.10 -6.97
N ILE A 20 13.62 -10.01 -6.56
CA ILE A 20 13.66 -9.56 -5.16
C ILE A 20 12.42 -8.81 -4.71
N ALA A 21 11.57 -8.39 -5.65
CA ALA A 21 10.39 -7.59 -5.34
C ALA A 21 9.28 -8.46 -4.74
N ASP A 22 8.78 -9.42 -5.51
CA ASP A 22 7.66 -10.25 -5.08
C ASP A 22 7.68 -11.68 -5.67
N ARG A 23 8.78 -12.05 -6.33
CA ARG A 23 8.96 -13.34 -7.00
C ARG A 23 7.85 -13.64 -7.99
N PHE A 24 7.48 -12.63 -8.76
CA PHE A 24 6.41 -12.69 -9.74
C PHE A 24 5.06 -13.08 -9.12
N HIS A 25 4.76 -12.56 -7.93
CA HIS A 25 3.45 -12.75 -7.31
C HIS A 25 2.32 -12.17 -8.17
N ALA A 26 2.56 -10.99 -8.72
CA ALA A 26 1.67 -10.35 -9.69
C ALA A 26 2.53 -9.75 -10.79
N VAL A 27 2.44 -10.30 -12.00
CA VAL A 27 3.22 -9.87 -13.15
C VAL A 27 2.31 -9.71 -14.36
N GLY A 28 2.51 -8.64 -15.11
CA GLY A 28 1.87 -8.42 -16.40
C GLY A 28 2.42 -9.34 -17.49
N PRO A 29 2.09 -9.11 -18.78
CA PRO A 29 2.69 -9.84 -19.89
C PRO A 29 4.21 -9.64 -19.94
N ILE A 30 4.94 -10.73 -19.96
CA ILE A 30 6.41 -10.77 -19.99
C ILE A 30 6.92 -11.56 -21.19
N HIS A 31 8.18 -11.37 -21.55
CA HIS A 31 8.94 -12.26 -22.42
C HIS A 31 9.38 -13.47 -21.61
N PRO A 32 8.89 -14.71 -21.91
CA PRO A 32 9.17 -15.89 -21.07
C PRO A 32 10.64 -16.21 -20.90
N GLU A 33 11.46 -15.87 -21.90
CA GLU A 33 12.89 -16.18 -21.91
C GLU A 33 13.69 -15.28 -20.98
N THR A 34 13.23 -14.06 -20.75
CA THR A 34 13.98 -13.04 -19.99
C THR A 34 13.28 -12.60 -18.71
N GLY A 35 11.96 -12.85 -18.58
CA GLY A 35 11.15 -12.30 -17.51
C GLY A 35 10.86 -10.79 -17.62
N LEU A 36 11.36 -10.13 -18.65
CA LEU A 36 11.16 -8.69 -18.83
C LEU A 36 9.75 -8.36 -19.34
N PRO A 37 9.17 -7.22 -18.92
CA PRO A 37 7.87 -6.78 -19.41
C PRO A 37 7.82 -6.62 -20.92
N VAL A 38 6.72 -7.04 -21.56
CA VAL A 38 6.47 -6.87 -22.99
C VAL A 38 6.24 -5.40 -23.36
N ALA A 39 5.65 -4.63 -22.44
CA ALA A 39 5.42 -3.20 -22.60
C ALA A 39 6.12 -2.41 -21.50
N PRO A 40 6.62 -1.20 -21.79
CA PRO A 40 7.19 -0.34 -20.77
C PRO A 40 6.14 -0.02 -19.70
N GLU A 41 6.60 0.21 -18.48
CA GLU A 41 5.75 0.74 -17.42
C GLU A 41 5.10 2.05 -17.90
N ARG A 42 3.80 2.13 -17.72
CA ARG A 42 3.06 3.37 -17.99
C ARG A 42 3.09 4.23 -16.74
N PHE A 43 2.96 5.53 -16.92
CA PHE A 43 2.65 6.45 -15.82
C PHE A 43 1.56 5.87 -14.93
N GLY A 44 1.77 5.93 -13.63
CA GLY A 44 0.82 5.44 -12.63
C GLY A 44 0.87 6.29 -11.37
N TRP A 45 -0.29 6.43 -10.72
CA TRP A 45 -0.43 7.17 -9.45
C TRP A 45 0.47 6.65 -8.33
N THR A 46 0.78 5.34 -8.34
CA THR A 46 1.71 4.74 -7.39
C THR A 46 3.12 5.35 -7.51
N GLY A 47 3.58 5.62 -8.73
CA GLY A 47 4.86 6.30 -8.97
C GLY A 47 4.87 7.73 -8.44
N VAL A 48 3.82 8.51 -8.74
CA VAL A 48 3.66 9.88 -8.24
C VAL A 48 3.66 9.90 -6.70
N PHE A 49 2.93 9.00 -6.08
CA PHE A 49 2.94 8.87 -4.62
C PHE A 49 4.31 8.50 -4.07
N ALA A 50 5.02 7.57 -4.73
CA ALA A 50 6.36 7.15 -4.28
C ALA A 50 7.36 8.32 -4.30
N ASP A 51 7.33 9.13 -5.35
CA ASP A 51 8.19 10.31 -5.47
C ASP A 51 7.84 11.36 -4.42
N GLU A 52 6.56 11.68 -4.25
CA GLU A 52 6.11 12.68 -3.29
C GLU A 52 6.37 12.27 -1.85
N ILE A 53 6.09 11.02 -1.46
CA ILE A 53 6.35 10.57 -0.07
C ILE A 53 7.84 10.62 0.26
N CYS A 54 8.73 10.31 -0.69
CA CYS A 54 10.17 10.47 -0.51
C CYS A 54 10.56 11.94 -0.37
N ALA A 55 9.99 12.83 -1.18
CA ALA A 55 10.26 14.27 -1.10
C ALA A 55 9.79 14.86 0.23
N GLN A 56 8.63 14.45 0.74
CA GLN A 56 8.14 14.87 2.05
C GLN A 56 8.99 14.30 3.18
N ALA A 57 9.37 13.02 3.10
CA ALA A 57 10.25 12.39 4.09
C ALA A 57 11.64 13.04 4.18
N ALA A 58 12.15 13.58 3.08
CA ALA A 58 13.40 14.33 3.05
C ALA A 58 13.32 15.69 3.79
N ARG A 59 12.12 16.27 3.88
CA ARG A 59 11.89 17.58 4.51
C ARG A 59 11.38 17.48 5.94
N ARG A 60 10.82 16.33 6.32
CA ARG A 60 10.12 16.12 7.59
C ARG A 60 10.50 14.78 8.19
N ASP A 61 11.01 14.79 9.40
CA ASP A 61 11.46 13.61 10.12
C ASP A 61 10.31 12.84 10.80
N ASP A 62 9.14 13.48 10.94
CA ASP A 62 7.96 12.92 11.58
C ASP A 62 7.13 12.00 10.66
N ILE A 63 7.40 11.96 9.34
CA ILE A 63 6.71 11.10 8.40
C ILE A 63 7.15 9.65 8.56
N VAL A 64 6.17 8.76 8.76
CA VAL A 64 6.36 7.30 8.85
C VAL A 64 5.43 6.62 7.86
N GLY A 65 5.98 5.83 6.93
CA GLY A 65 5.20 5.00 6.01
C GLY A 65 4.78 3.70 6.69
N ILE A 66 3.53 3.30 6.53
CA ILE A 66 3.01 2.02 7.06
C ILE A 66 2.25 1.29 5.97
N THR A 67 2.46 -0.01 5.85
CA THR A 67 1.72 -0.87 4.92
C THR A 67 1.48 -2.25 5.52
N ALA A 68 0.68 -3.06 4.83
CA ALA A 68 0.32 -4.42 5.25
C ALA A 68 0.65 -5.42 4.13
N ALA A 69 1.92 -5.86 4.07
CA ALA A 69 2.48 -6.79 3.08
C ALA A 69 2.39 -6.27 1.61
N MET A 70 2.39 -4.95 1.42
CA MET A 70 2.22 -4.31 0.10
C MET A 70 3.27 -3.22 -0.19
N MET A 71 4.44 -3.26 0.46
CA MET A 71 5.43 -2.17 0.46
C MET A 71 5.76 -1.64 -0.94
N ARG A 72 6.18 -2.50 -1.86
CA ARG A 72 6.51 -2.09 -3.23
C ARG A 72 5.27 -1.76 -4.06
N PRO A 73 4.22 -2.61 -4.06
CA PRO A 73 3.02 -2.36 -4.85
C PRO A 73 2.27 -1.05 -4.52
N VAL A 74 2.40 -0.52 -3.31
CA VAL A 74 1.79 0.76 -2.92
C VAL A 74 2.75 1.95 -2.97
N GLY A 75 3.98 1.77 -3.50
CA GLY A 75 4.93 2.86 -3.70
C GLY A 75 5.79 3.25 -2.48
N LEU A 76 5.81 2.45 -1.41
CA LEU A 76 6.67 2.74 -0.24
C LEU A 76 8.10 2.17 -0.35
N GLY A 77 8.39 1.38 -1.38
CA GLY A 77 9.72 0.79 -1.59
C GLY A 77 10.87 1.81 -1.62
N PRO A 78 10.83 2.85 -2.45
CA PRO A 78 11.86 3.87 -2.51
C PRO A 78 12.09 4.60 -1.16
N MET A 79 11.02 4.90 -0.43
CA MET A 79 11.12 5.49 0.90
C MET A 79 11.78 4.52 1.89
N HIS A 80 11.48 3.24 1.82
CA HIS A 80 12.13 2.22 2.66
C HIS A 80 13.62 2.10 2.38
N GLU A 81 14.02 2.17 1.12
CA GLU A 81 15.43 2.13 0.71
C GLU A 81 16.21 3.36 1.21
N ALA A 82 15.59 4.55 1.12
CA ALA A 82 16.20 5.79 1.58
C ALA A 82 16.17 5.98 3.11
N TYR A 83 15.11 5.51 3.77
CA TYR A 83 14.85 5.70 5.20
C TYR A 83 14.31 4.41 5.85
N PRO A 84 15.11 3.32 5.96
CA PRO A 84 14.61 2.00 6.37
C PRO A 84 13.99 1.97 7.77
N GLY A 85 14.38 2.85 8.68
CA GLY A 85 13.77 2.99 10.01
C GLY A 85 12.42 3.73 10.04
N ARG A 86 11.94 4.24 8.90
CA ARG A 86 10.72 5.06 8.81
C ARG A 86 9.63 4.43 7.95
N VAL A 87 9.80 3.19 7.55
CA VAL A 87 8.77 2.41 6.86
C VAL A 87 8.56 1.10 7.60
N ILE A 88 7.31 0.84 7.95
CA ILE A 88 6.86 -0.32 8.72
C ILE A 88 5.94 -1.17 7.86
N ASP A 89 6.25 -2.43 7.71
CA ASP A 89 5.35 -3.42 7.14
C ASP A 89 4.83 -4.33 8.26
N VAL A 90 3.54 -4.29 8.51
CA VAL A 90 2.89 -5.05 9.58
C VAL A 90 2.49 -6.46 9.16
N GLY A 91 2.85 -6.90 7.95
CA GLY A 91 2.33 -8.11 7.35
C GLY A 91 0.85 -7.95 6.94
N ILE A 92 0.13 -9.05 6.70
CA ILE A 92 -1.28 -9.01 6.29
C ILE A 92 -2.16 -8.70 7.52
N ALA A 93 -2.09 -7.43 7.99
CA ALA A 93 -2.74 -6.98 9.21
C ALA A 93 -3.17 -5.49 9.10
N GLU A 94 -4.11 -5.18 8.22
CA GLU A 94 -4.54 -3.81 7.92
C GLU A 94 -5.12 -3.09 9.15
N ALA A 95 -5.78 -3.83 10.04
CA ALA A 95 -6.28 -3.29 11.30
C ALA A 95 -5.12 -2.80 12.19
N GLU A 96 -4.03 -3.57 12.28
CA GLU A 96 -2.82 -3.19 13.01
C GLU A 96 -2.14 -1.98 12.38
N ALA A 97 -2.07 -1.90 11.04
CA ALA A 97 -1.52 -0.74 10.35
C ALA A 97 -2.23 0.56 10.74
N VAL A 98 -3.55 0.53 10.86
CA VAL A 98 -4.35 1.71 11.23
C VAL A 98 -4.27 2.01 12.73
N ALA A 99 -4.32 0.99 13.58
CA ALA A 99 -4.25 1.17 15.04
C ALA A 99 -2.88 1.72 15.47
N SER A 100 -1.79 1.15 14.96
CA SER A 100 -0.44 1.63 15.26
C SER A 100 -0.20 3.03 14.70
N ALA A 101 -0.75 3.37 13.52
CA ALA A 101 -0.72 4.72 12.99
C ALA A 101 -1.38 5.73 13.93
N ALA A 102 -2.54 5.39 14.50
CA ALA A 102 -3.20 6.26 15.48
C ALA A 102 -2.31 6.51 16.71
N GLY A 103 -1.69 5.46 17.26
CA GLY A 103 -0.77 5.56 18.38
C GLY A 103 0.45 6.45 18.08
N MET A 104 1.06 6.29 16.90
CA MET A 104 2.17 7.13 16.46
C MET A 104 1.76 8.60 16.30
N ALA A 105 0.56 8.85 15.78
CA ALA A 105 0.04 10.21 15.62
C ALA A 105 -0.20 10.90 16.97
N TYR A 106 -0.56 10.17 18.01
CA TYR A 106 -0.70 10.72 19.37
C TYR A 106 0.63 11.19 19.97
N GLU A 107 1.72 10.56 19.56
CA GLU A 107 3.08 10.91 19.97
C GLU A 107 3.75 11.92 19.03
N GLY A 108 3.01 12.49 18.08
CA GLY A 108 3.47 13.59 17.23
C GLY A 108 4.10 13.18 15.90
N ALA A 109 4.12 11.89 15.56
CA ALA A 109 4.47 11.47 14.21
C ALA A 109 3.35 11.78 13.21
N HIS A 110 3.68 11.78 11.92
CA HIS A 110 2.71 11.86 10.83
C HIS A 110 2.71 10.56 10.02
N PRO A 111 1.96 9.55 10.46
CA PRO A 111 1.92 8.29 9.74
C PRO A 111 1.13 8.41 8.44
N VAL A 112 1.66 7.77 7.41
CA VAL A 112 1.06 7.62 6.09
C VAL A 112 0.81 6.14 5.86
N VAL A 113 -0.45 5.72 5.96
CA VAL A 113 -0.86 4.32 5.79
C VAL A 113 -1.25 4.09 4.33
N ALA A 114 -0.42 3.34 3.61
CA ALA A 114 -0.63 3.02 2.20
C ALA A 114 -1.09 1.57 2.03
N LEU A 115 -2.31 1.39 1.53
CA LEU A 115 -2.97 0.09 1.35
C LEU A 115 -3.74 0.07 0.03
N TYR A 116 -4.07 -1.12 -0.48
CA TYR A 116 -5.04 -1.22 -1.55
C TYR A 116 -6.44 -0.84 -1.07
N ALA A 117 -7.16 -0.12 -1.91
CA ALA A 117 -8.52 0.34 -1.60
C ALA A 117 -9.47 -0.80 -1.23
N THR A 118 -9.36 -1.95 -1.89
CA THR A 118 -10.16 -3.15 -1.58
C THR A 118 -9.97 -3.66 -0.15
N PHE A 119 -8.81 -3.39 0.49
CA PHE A 119 -8.52 -3.82 1.86
C PHE A 119 -8.82 -2.75 2.91
N LEU A 120 -9.37 -1.60 2.50
CA LEU A 120 -9.79 -0.53 3.41
C LEU A 120 -10.74 -1.02 4.50
N ASN A 121 -11.66 -1.92 4.15
CA ASN A 121 -12.66 -2.47 5.06
C ASN A 121 -12.06 -3.27 6.21
N ARG A 122 -10.86 -3.83 6.05
CA ARG A 122 -10.20 -4.63 7.08
C ARG A 122 -9.66 -3.79 8.25
N GLY A 123 -9.46 -2.49 8.05
CA GLY A 123 -9.07 -1.54 9.08
C GLY A 123 -10.12 -0.46 9.34
N PHE A 124 -11.38 -0.68 8.93
CA PHE A 124 -12.43 0.33 9.01
C PHE A 124 -12.81 0.68 10.45
N ASP A 125 -12.94 -0.31 11.33
CA ASP A 125 -13.28 -0.05 12.74
C ASP A 125 -12.19 0.78 13.43
N GLN A 126 -10.91 0.45 13.20
CA GLN A 126 -9.76 1.21 13.71
C GLN A 126 -9.72 2.63 13.13
N LEU A 127 -10.07 2.80 11.86
CA LEU A 127 -10.15 4.13 11.26
C LEU A 127 -11.22 5.00 11.94
N VAL A 128 -12.38 4.42 12.27
CA VAL A 128 -13.45 5.12 12.98
C VAL A 128 -13.09 5.38 14.44
N ARG A 129 -12.61 4.34 15.15
CA ARG A 129 -12.44 4.36 16.60
C ARG A 129 -11.15 5.01 17.05
N ASP A 130 -10.04 4.62 16.40
CA ASP A 130 -8.72 5.03 16.86
C ASP A 130 -8.27 6.32 16.17
N VAL A 131 -8.59 6.49 14.89
CA VAL A 131 -8.17 7.68 14.13
C VAL A 131 -9.20 8.80 14.20
N ALA A 132 -10.40 8.59 13.65
CA ALA A 132 -11.36 9.68 13.44
C ALA A 132 -11.94 10.21 14.75
N ARG A 133 -12.36 9.34 15.65
CA ARG A 133 -12.93 9.72 16.95
C ARG A 133 -11.96 10.55 17.79
N HIS A 134 -10.69 10.23 17.72
CA HIS A 134 -9.61 10.93 18.46
C HIS A 134 -8.97 12.05 17.66
N ARG A 135 -9.38 12.25 16.39
CA ARG A 135 -8.80 13.24 15.48
C ARG A 135 -7.29 13.08 15.30
N ALA A 136 -6.82 11.83 15.27
CA ALA A 136 -5.42 11.51 15.04
C ALA A 136 -5.00 11.98 13.64
N GLY A 137 -3.84 12.60 13.53
CA GLY A 137 -3.27 13.14 12.29
C GLY A 137 -2.68 12.05 11.40
N VAL A 138 -3.52 11.17 10.85
CA VAL A 138 -3.12 10.07 9.97
C VAL A 138 -3.51 10.37 8.53
N THR A 139 -2.56 10.28 7.61
CA THR A 139 -2.84 10.29 6.17
C THR A 139 -3.02 8.85 5.71
N ARG A 140 -4.07 8.60 4.93
CA ARG A 140 -4.32 7.30 4.34
C ARG A 140 -4.29 7.38 2.82
N VAL A 141 -3.44 6.58 2.21
CA VAL A 141 -3.35 6.44 0.75
C VAL A 141 -4.00 5.12 0.36
N VAL A 142 -4.97 5.20 -0.54
CA VAL A 142 -5.72 4.04 -1.03
C VAL A 142 -5.37 3.81 -2.50
N ASP A 143 -4.41 2.95 -2.71
CA ASP A 143 -4.01 2.56 -4.06
C ASP A 143 -5.07 1.64 -4.69
N ARG A 144 -5.18 1.62 -5.99
CA ARG A 144 -6.17 0.84 -6.76
C ARG A 144 -7.62 1.15 -6.40
N ALA A 145 -7.91 2.43 -6.11
CA ALA A 145 -9.28 2.89 -5.90
C ALA A 145 -10.11 2.80 -7.19
N GLY A 146 -11.39 2.46 -7.05
CA GLY A 146 -12.29 2.30 -8.20
C GLY A 146 -12.12 0.95 -8.91
N VAL A 147 -12.34 0.94 -10.23
CA VAL A 147 -12.23 -0.25 -11.07
C VAL A 147 -10.87 -0.28 -11.74
N THR A 148 -10.05 -1.26 -11.38
CA THR A 148 -8.72 -1.47 -11.95
C THR A 148 -8.75 -2.73 -12.83
N GLY A 149 -8.33 -2.62 -14.10
CA GLY A 149 -8.54 -3.70 -15.06
C GLY A 149 -7.73 -4.96 -14.81
N ALA A 150 -6.45 -4.82 -14.44
CA ALA A 150 -5.52 -5.95 -14.38
C ALA A 150 -5.67 -6.82 -13.10
N ASP A 151 -6.07 -6.23 -11.99
CA ASP A 151 -6.10 -6.92 -10.68
C ASP A 151 -7.35 -7.78 -10.47
N GLY A 152 -8.36 -7.66 -11.34
CA GLY A 152 -9.62 -8.39 -11.26
C GLY A 152 -10.57 -7.88 -10.18
N ALA A 153 -11.75 -8.50 -10.10
CA ALA A 153 -12.86 -8.04 -9.27
C ALA A 153 -12.56 -8.02 -7.76
N SER A 154 -11.71 -8.92 -7.30
CA SER A 154 -11.32 -9.01 -5.87
C SER A 154 -10.48 -7.84 -5.38
N HIS A 155 -9.86 -7.09 -6.29
CA HIS A 155 -8.97 -5.98 -5.95
C HIS A 155 -9.52 -4.61 -6.33
N ASN A 156 -10.75 -4.53 -6.84
CA ASN A 156 -11.41 -3.27 -7.13
C ASN A 156 -11.89 -2.58 -5.85
N GLY A 157 -11.53 -1.32 -5.65
CA GLY A 157 -11.92 -0.52 -4.48
C GLY A 157 -13.20 0.27 -4.71
N VAL A 158 -14.30 -0.38 -5.06
CA VAL A 158 -15.55 0.28 -5.50
C VAL A 158 -16.38 0.90 -4.38
N TRP A 159 -16.11 0.57 -3.12
CA TRP A 159 -16.88 1.05 -1.93
C TRP A 159 -16.13 2.05 -1.05
N ASP A 160 -14.91 2.38 -1.38
CA ASP A 160 -14.03 3.26 -0.61
C ASP A 160 -14.64 4.64 -0.35
N ILE A 161 -15.22 5.29 -1.37
CA ILE A 161 -15.89 6.59 -1.20
C ILE A 161 -17.07 6.46 -0.23
N ALA A 162 -17.91 5.42 -0.39
CA ALA A 162 -19.06 5.20 0.47
C ALA A 162 -18.66 4.98 1.93
N MET A 163 -17.64 4.13 2.16
CA MET A 163 -17.11 3.85 3.50
C MET A 163 -16.49 5.09 4.15
N CYS A 164 -15.66 5.82 3.42
CA CYS A 164 -15.02 7.02 3.93
C CYS A 164 -16.04 8.12 4.25
N SER A 165 -17.13 8.22 3.50
CA SER A 165 -18.21 9.20 3.73
C SER A 165 -18.98 8.96 5.03
N LEU A 166 -18.92 7.76 5.59
CA LEU A 166 -19.54 7.44 6.88
C LEU A 166 -18.74 7.97 8.08
N ILE A 167 -17.50 8.40 7.87
CA ILE A 167 -16.58 8.74 8.97
C ILE A 167 -16.58 10.26 9.20
N PRO A 168 -17.09 10.72 10.35
CA PRO A 168 -17.15 12.15 10.65
C PRO A 168 -15.75 12.78 10.73
N GLY A 169 -15.55 13.89 10.05
CA GLY A 169 -14.29 14.64 10.07
C GLY A 169 -13.19 14.10 9.15
N LEU A 170 -13.39 12.95 8.51
CA LEU A 170 -12.49 12.47 7.48
C LEU A 170 -12.57 13.39 6.24
N ARG A 171 -11.42 13.73 5.69
CA ARG A 171 -11.32 14.43 4.40
C ARG A 171 -10.90 13.43 3.34
N LEU A 172 -11.72 13.29 2.30
CA LEU A 172 -11.41 12.44 1.15
C LEU A 172 -10.99 13.32 -0.02
N ALA A 173 -9.87 13.00 -0.63
CA ALA A 173 -9.38 13.63 -1.85
C ALA A 173 -9.17 12.58 -2.94
N ALA A 174 -9.53 12.93 -4.16
CA ALA A 174 -9.22 12.17 -5.36
C ALA A 174 -8.49 13.12 -6.33
N PRO A 175 -7.15 13.03 -6.42
CA PRO A 175 -6.39 13.92 -7.29
C PRO A 175 -6.78 13.71 -8.75
N ARG A 176 -6.85 14.80 -9.51
CA ARG A 176 -7.17 14.79 -10.93
C ARG A 176 -5.92 14.62 -11.79
N ASP A 177 -4.83 15.19 -11.35
CA ASP A 177 -3.53 15.26 -12.02
C ASP A 177 -2.40 15.15 -10.97
N GLU A 178 -1.17 15.16 -11.40
CA GLU A 178 0.02 14.97 -10.57
C GLU A 178 0.50 16.24 -9.84
N ASP A 179 -0.12 17.39 -10.11
CA ASP A 179 0.22 18.71 -9.52
C ASP A 179 -0.48 18.99 -8.17
#